data_b0a55566c2a21ec5a5632b5f77f23a2d
#
_entry.id   b0a55566c2a21ec5a5632b5f77f23a2d
#
_cell.length_a   1.000
_cell.length_b   1.000
_cell.length_c   1.000
_cell.angle_alpha   90.00
_cell.angle_beta   90.00
_cell.angle_gamma   90.00
#
_symmetry.space_group_name_H-M   'P 1'
#
loop_
_entity.id
_entity.type
_entity.pdbx_description
1 polymer ?
#
loop_
_entity_poly.entity_id
_entity_poly.type
_entity_poly.pdbx_seq_one_letter_code
_entity_poly.pdbx_strand_id
1 'polypeptide(L)'
;MATYKERDMKNVTANVVGEVKTASFDWDGETINVTNFSLVGKKNGKRHYTNCSAYGQWSEVAKDLKVGDLVHVYGFIKTRKNNDKVYRNFIVKHMNKIEKENKEEK
;
A
#
# COMPACT_ATOMS: atom_id res chain seq x y z
N MET A 1 5.32 -5.64 23.88
CA MET A 1 4.68 -4.95 22.89
C MET A 1 5.61 -4.43 21.83
N ALA A 2 5.27 -4.67 20.61
CA ALA A 2 6.15 -4.28 19.53
C ALA A 2 5.90 -2.84 19.17
N THR A 3 6.93 -2.08 19.06
CA THR A 3 6.80 -0.75 18.55
C THR A 3 7.64 -0.66 17.32
N TYR A 4 7.18 0.14 16.38
CA TYR A 4 7.90 0.29 15.15
C TYR A 4 8.82 1.48 15.28
N LYS A 5 10.04 1.28 14.84
CA LYS A 5 11.00 2.35 14.88
C LYS A 5 11.01 3.04 13.54
N GLU A 6 11.34 4.31 13.59
CA GLU A 6 11.37 5.05 12.36
C GLU A 6 12.27 4.47 11.32
N ARG A 7 13.35 3.87 11.71
CA ARG A 7 14.26 3.30 10.75
C ARG A 7 13.66 2.10 10.02
N ASP A 8 12.56 1.56 10.53
CA ASP A 8 11.89 0.44 9.86
C ASP A 8 10.94 0.93 8.78
N MET A 9 10.74 2.22 8.70
CA MET A 9 9.81 2.76 7.71
C MET A 9 10.47 2.83 6.36
N LYS A 10 9.68 2.63 5.33
CA LYS A 10 10.17 2.60 3.97
C LYS A 10 9.29 3.44 3.08
N ASN A 11 9.89 3.90 2.00
CA ASN A 11 9.16 4.63 0.97
C ASN A 11 9.16 3.79 -0.29
N VAL A 12 8.02 3.72 -0.94
CA VAL A 12 7.90 2.99 -2.20
C VAL A 12 7.11 3.86 -3.16
N THR A 13 7.64 4.03 -4.37
CA THR A 13 6.93 4.74 -5.42
C THR A 13 6.80 3.76 -6.57
N ALA A 14 5.57 3.45 -6.95
CA ALA A 14 5.34 2.43 -7.94
C ALA A 14 3.93 2.54 -8.48
N ASN A 15 3.62 1.70 -9.47
CA ASN A 15 2.31 1.75 -10.12
C ASN A 15 1.38 0.70 -9.54
N VAL A 16 0.11 1.06 -9.46
CA VAL A 16 -0.91 0.14 -8.99
C VAL A 16 -1.12 -0.94 -10.04
N VAL A 17 -1.18 -2.18 -9.59
CA VAL A 17 -1.41 -3.31 -10.46
C VAL A 17 -2.42 -4.22 -9.79
N GLY A 18 -3.27 -4.85 -10.60
CA GLY A 18 -4.26 -5.75 -10.06
C GLY A 18 -5.44 -5.00 -9.48
N GLU A 19 -6.25 -5.71 -8.74
CA GLU A 19 -7.49 -5.17 -8.25
C GLU A 19 -7.32 -4.45 -6.93
N VAL A 20 -7.99 -3.32 -6.77
CA VAL A 20 -8.02 -2.58 -5.51
C VAL A 20 -9.29 -3.02 -4.79
N LYS A 21 -9.15 -3.57 -3.60
CA LYS A 21 -10.27 -4.10 -2.86
C LYS A 21 -10.40 -3.43 -1.51
N THR A 22 -11.62 -3.05 -1.17
CA THR A 22 -11.90 -2.41 0.10
C THR A 22 -12.79 -3.32 0.92
N ALA A 23 -12.46 -3.46 2.18
CA ALA A 23 -13.25 -4.24 3.13
C ALA A 23 -13.36 -3.47 4.42
N SER A 24 -14.20 -3.94 5.31
CA SER A 24 -14.29 -3.30 6.62
C SER A 24 -14.44 -4.39 7.68
N PHE A 25 -14.03 -4.04 8.88
CA PHE A 25 -14.16 -4.97 9.99
C PHE A 25 -14.38 -4.15 11.25
N ASP A 26 -14.89 -4.80 12.27
CA ASP A 26 -15.14 -4.12 13.54
C ASP A 26 -13.99 -4.37 14.48
N TRP A 27 -13.58 -3.31 15.14
CA TRP A 27 -12.51 -3.38 16.09
C TRP A 27 -12.86 -2.46 17.25
N ASP A 28 -12.97 -3.07 18.44
CA ASP A 28 -13.19 -2.29 19.66
C ASP A 28 -14.38 -1.33 19.52
N GLY A 29 -15.47 -1.84 18.95
CA GLY A 29 -16.68 -1.04 18.82
C GLY A 29 -16.71 -0.07 17.67
N GLU A 30 -15.68 -0.09 16.84
CA GLU A 30 -15.62 0.81 15.69
C GLU A 30 -15.46 0.03 14.42
N THR A 31 -15.97 0.59 13.35
CA THR A 31 -15.81 -0.02 12.05
C THR A 31 -14.58 0.59 11.38
N ILE A 32 -13.67 -0.25 11.00
CA ILE A 32 -12.43 0.19 10.38
C ILE A 32 -12.41 -0.30 8.94
N ASN A 33 -12.14 0.60 8.03
CA ASN A 33 -12.02 0.25 6.62
C ASN A 33 -10.58 -0.02 6.27
N VAL A 34 -10.38 -0.96 5.36
CA VAL A 34 -9.06 -1.25 4.87
C VAL A 34 -9.15 -1.44 3.37
N THR A 35 -8.22 -0.85 2.64
CA THR A 35 -8.14 -1.04 1.21
C THR A 35 -6.82 -1.74 0.92
N ASN A 36 -6.92 -2.85 0.22
CA ASN A 36 -5.76 -3.64 -0.16
C ASN A 36 -5.48 -3.43 -1.63
N PHE A 37 -4.25 -3.20 -1.96
CA PHE A 37 -3.84 -2.98 -3.34
C PHE A 37 -2.41 -3.44 -3.50
N SER A 38 -2.00 -3.62 -4.74
CA SER A 38 -0.65 -4.08 -5.03
C SER A 38 0.04 -3.07 -5.91
N LEU A 39 1.33 -2.97 -5.72
CA LEU A 39 2.16 -2.08 -6.51
C LEU A 39 3.20 -2.91 -7.24
N VAL A 40 3.59 -2.46 -8.42
CA VAL A 40 4.65 -3.09 -9.16
C VAL A 40 5.71 -2.05 -9.47
N GLY A 41 6.95 -2.40 -9.18
CA GLY A 41 8.08 -1.56 -9.51
C GLY A 41 9.12 -2.40 -10.19
N LYS A 42 10.10 -1.75 -10.78
CA LYS A 42 11.20 -2.45 -11.41
C LYS A 42 12.47 -2.15 -10.67
N LYS A 43 13.25 -3.17 -10.47
CA LYS A 43 14.54 -3.00 -9.85
C LYS A 43 15.48 -3.98 -10.50
N ASN A 44 16.58 -3.46 -11.04
CA ASN A 44 17.57 -4.29 -11.73
C ASN A 44 16.93 -5.11 -12.85
N GLY A 45 16.00 -4.50 -13.56
CA GLY A 45 15.36 -5.17 -14.69
C GLY A 45 14.28 -6.16 -14.32
N LYS A 46 14.02 -6.34 -13.05
CA LYS A 46 13.00 -7.30 -12.60
C LYS A 46 11.85 -6.60 -11.96
N ARG A 47 10.67 -7.19 -12.10
CA ARG A 47 9.48 -6.63 -11.48
C ARG A 47 9.38 -7.11 -10.05
N HIS A 48 9.06 -6.18 -9.19
CA HIS A 48 8.82 -6.49 -7.80
C HIS A 48 7.43 -6.06 -7.42
N TYR A 49 6.70 -6.95 -6.78
CA TYR A 49 5.33 -6.67 -6.38
C TYR A 49 5.27 -6.45 -4.88
N THR A 50 4.52 -5.46 -4.48
CA THR A 50 4.35 -5.15 -3.07
C THR A 50 2.87 -5.10 -2.77
N ASN A 51 2.44 -5.92 -1.80
CA ASN A 51 1.05 -5.90 -1.36
C ASN A 51 0.93 -4.88 -0.25
N CYS A 52 -0.06 -4.00 -0.38
CA CYS A 52 -0.22 -2.90 0.55
C CYS A 52 -1.60 -2.94 1.19
N SER A 53 -1.66 -2.48 2.43
CA SER A 53 -2.94 -2.32 3.13
C SER A 53 -2.99 -0.92 3.71
N ALA A 54 -4.05 -0.20 3.38
CA ALA A 54 -4.26 1.15 3.88
C ALA A 54 -5.48 1.14 4.78
N TYR A 55 -5.31 1.57 6.01
CA TYR A 55 -6.37 1.52 7.01
C TYR A 55 -6.92 2.90 7.32
N GLY A 56 -8.19 2.93 7.72
CA GLY A 56 -8.80 4.16 8.19
C GLY A 56 -8.84 5.24 7.12
N GLN A 57 -8.35 6.42 7.45
CA GLN A 57 -8.39 7.52 6.50
C GLN A 57 -7.62 7.22 5.23
N TRP A 58 -6.57 6.42 5.33
CA TRP A 58 -5.80 6.09 4.14
C TRP A 58 -6.53 5.11 3.24
N SER A 59 -7.46 4.33 3.81
CA SER A 59 -8.32 3.49 3.02
C SER A 59 -9.19 4.35 2.10
N GLU A 60 -9.65 5.50 2.60
CA GLU A 60 -10.46 6.39 1.79
C GLU A 60 -9.68 6.94 0.60
N VAL A 61 -8.40 7.18 0.78
CA VAL A 61 -7.56 7.63 -0.31
C VAL A 61 -7.30 6.51 -1.30
N ALA A 62 -7.02 5.32 -0.77
CA ALA A 62 -6.63 4.19 -1.61
C ALA A 62 -7.77 3.62 -2.41
N LYS A 63 -9.00 3.73 -1.94
CA LYS A 63 -10.09 3.10 -2.64
C LYS A 63 -10.35 3.69 -4.02
N ASP A 64 -9.85 4.90 -4.26
CA ASP A 64 -10.00 5.53 -5.56
C ASP A 64 -8.86 5.25 -6.52
N LEU A 65 -7.89 4.44 -6.11
CA LEU A 65 -6.78 4.11 -6.98
C LEU A 65 -7.24 3.21 -8.12
N LYS A 66 -6.59 3.38 -9.26
CA LYS A 66 -6.88 2.57 -10.43
C LYS A 66 -5.60 1.95 -10.92
N VAL A 67 -5.73 0.84 -11.60
CA VAL A 67 -4.58 0.17 -12.18
C VAL A 67 -3.84 1.16 -13.07
N GLY A 68 -2.54 1.24 -12.88
CA GLY A 68 -1.70 2.15 -13.64
C GLY A 68 -1.37 3.43 -12.90
N ASP A 69 -2.11 3.76 -11.86
CA ASP A 69 -1.82 4.97 -11.10
C ASP A 69 -0.45 4.86 -10.46
N LEU A 70 0.26 5.97 -10.45
CA LEU A 70 1.55 6.04 -9.78
C LEU A 70 1.33 6.60 -8.39
N VAL A 71 1.78 5.87 -7.39
CA VAL A 71 1.57 6.30 -6.01
C VAL A 71 2.86 6.20 -5.22
N HIS A 72 2.95 7.01 -4.21
CA HIS A 72 4.03 6.95 -3.26
C HIS A 72 3.42 6.55 -1.93
N VAL A 73 3.97 5.52 -1.31
CA VAL A 73 3.51 5.07 -0.02
C VAL A 73 4.66 5.08 0.96
N TYR A 74 4.34 5.41 2.19
CA TYR A 74 5.29 5.43 3.28
C TYR A 74 4.71 4.55 4.37
N GLY A 75 5.49 3.63 4.87
CA GLY A 75 5.02 2.74 5.89
C GLY A 75 6.06 1.69 6.21
N PHE A 76 5.61 0.56 6.66
CA PHE A 76 6.54 -0.50 7.06
C PHE A 76 6.02 -1.84 6.59
N ILE A 77 6.91 -2.81 6.51
CA ILE A 77 6.56 -4.15 6.10
C ILE A 77 6.31 -4.98 7.34
N LYS A 78 5.11 -5.56 7.38
CA LYS A 78 4.76 -6.46 8.47
C LYS A 78 4.87 -7.87 7.93
N THR A 79 5.62 -8.70 8.61
CA THR A 79 5.83 -10.08 8.19
C THR A 79 5.05 -10.99 9.10
N ARG A 80 4.34 -11.93 8.49
CA ARG A 80 3.59 -12.92 9.24
C ARG A 80 4.00 -14.30 8.78
N LYS A 81 4.27 -15.16 9.72
CA LYS A 81 4.62 -16.52 9.39
C LYS A 81 3.46 -17.42 9.78
N ASN A 82 3.02 -18.23 8.83
CA ASN A 82 1.91 -19.13 9.08
C ASN A 82 2.28 -20.47 8.49
N ASN A 83 2.46 -21.47 9.33
CA ASN A 83 2.96 -22.77 8.94
C ASN A 83 4.33 -22.55 8.31
N ASP A 84 4.53 -23.02 7.10
CA ASP A 84 5.83 -22.83 6.48
C ASP A 84 5.88 -21.66 5.54
N LYS A 85 4.86 -20.82 5.57
CA LYS A 85 4.79 -19.71 4.63
C LYS A 85 5.02 -18.40 5.33
N VAL A 86 5.69 -17.51 4.63
CA VAL A 86 5.95 -16.18 5.14
C VAL A 86 5.20 -15.19 4.26
N TYR A 87 4.38 -14.38 4.88
CA TYR A 87 3.62 -13.36 4.17
C TYR A 87 4.16 -11.99 4.55
N ARG A 88 4.30 -11.14 3.57
CA ARG A 88 4.73 -9.77 3.80
C ARG A 88 3.65 -8.84 3.32
N ASN A 89 3.39 -7.82 4.10
CA ASN A 89 2.37 -6.85 3.76
C ASN A 89 2.89 -5.47 4.14
N PHE A 90 2.76 -4.53 3.22
CA PHE A 90 3.21 -3.17 3.46
C PHE A 90 2.06 -2.41 4.10
N ILE A 91 2.26 -1.95 5.33
CA ILE A 91 1.23 -1.22 6.05
C ILE A 91 1.45 0.25 5.77
N VAL A 92 0.47 0.87 5.14
CA VAL A 92 0.59 2.25 4.71
C VAL A 92 0.33 3.18 5.87
N LYS A 93 1.29 4.06 6.15
CA LYS A 93 1.13 5.08 7.16
C LYS A 93 0.93 6.45 6.54
N HIS A 94 1.25 6.58 5.26
CA HIS A 94 1.03 7.81 4.53
C HIS A 94 1.12 7.47 3.05
N MET A 95 0.32 8.11 2.24
CA MET A 95 0.39 7.85 0.81
C MET A 95 -0.17 9.03 0.03
N ASN A 96 0.28 9.16 -1.19
CA ASN A 96 -0.32 10.12 -2.09
C ASN A 96 -0.19 9.61 -3.51
N LYS A 97 -1.16 9.95 -4.30
CA LYS A 97 -1.15 9.63 -5.71
C LYS A 97 -0.36 10.70 -6.41
N ILE A 98 0.56 10.29 -7.26
CA ILE A 98 1.38 11.22 -8.00
C ILE A 98 0.68 11.49 -9.32
N GLU A 99 0.26 12.73 -9.50
CA GLU A 99 -0.40 13.08 -10.74
C GLU A 99 0.64 13.37 -11.77
N LYS A 100 0.51 12.72 -12.93
CA LYS A 100 1.37 13.06 -14.00
C LYS A 100 0.91 14.35 -14.54
N GLU A 101 1.82 15.31 -14.59
CA GLU A 101 1.50 16.49 -15.24
C GLU A 101 1.24 16.22 -16.60
N ASN A 102 0.15 16.59 -17.06
CA ASN A 102 -0.19 16.31 -18.40
C ASN A 102 0.38 17.30 -19.26
N LYS A 103 1.49 17.15 -19.61
CA LYS A 103 2.10 18.01 -20.43
C LYS A 103 1.67 17.99 -21.70
N GLU A 104 1.07 17.51 -21.90
CA GLU A 104 0.71 17.54 -22.89
C GLU A 104 -0.01 18.23 -23.21
N GLU A 105 -0.19 18.59 -22.80
CA GLU A 105 -0.72 19.24 -22.94
C GLU A 105 -0.38 19.91 -23.40
N LYS A 106 -0.09 20.07 -23.68
CA LYS A 106 0.27 20.61 -24.10
C LYS A 106 0.39 20.67 -24.63
#